data_1cb35c72f70c5530c10f138b133bb6b4
#
_entry.id   1cb35c72f70c5530c10f138b133bb6b4
#
_cell.length_a   1.000
_cell.length_b   1.000
_cell.length_c   1.000
_cell.angle_alpha   90.00
_cell.angle_beta   90.00
_cell.angle_gamma   90.00
#
_symmetry.space_group_name_H-M   'P 1'
#
loop_
_entity.id
_entity.type
_entity.pdbx_description
1 polymer ?
#
loop_
_entity_poly.entity_id
_entity_poly.type
_entity_poly.pdbx_seq_one_letter_code
_entity_poly.pdbx_strand_id
1 'polypeptide(L)'
;QLERGKTAAAEAELRAVPMPPEESRAEYRVLQARLASASGRYAEAMTALRQAERTGPLPKLLERELLQAMELAARELQDYKTAYECAARQLKL
;
A
#
# COMPACT_ATOMS: atom_id res chain seq x y z
N GLN A 1 -3.59 8.60 -18.92
CA GLN A 1 -4.36 9.65 -18.24
C GLN A 1 -5.80 9.24 -17.96
N LEU A 2 -6.38 8.43 -18.84
CA LEU A 2 -7.67 7.82 -18.55
C LEU A 2 -7.58 6.93 -17.30
N GLU A 3 -6.45 6.25 -17.14
CA GLU A 3 -6.19 5.45 -15.96
C GLU A 3 -6.10 6.30 -14.71
N ARG A 4 -5.51 7.49 -14.81
CA ARG A 4 -5.45 8.41 -13.69
C ARG A 4 -6.82 8.89 -13.28
N GLY A 5 -7.69 9.18 -14.25
CA GLY A 5 -9.06 9.57 -13.97
C GLY A 5 -9.82 8.47 -13.24
N LYS A 6 -9.66 7.23 -13.70
CA LYS A 6 -10.30 6.07 -13.05
C LYS A 6 -9.77 5.86 -11.64
N THR A 7 -8.46 6.03 -11.44
CA THR A 7 -7.84 5.87 -10.13
C THR A 7 -8.34 6.93 -9.16
N ALA A 8 -8.46 8.18 -9.61
CA ALA A 8 -8.95 9.25 -8.77
C ALA A 8 -10.40 9.02 -8.34
N ALA A 9 -11.25 8.52 -9.27
CA ALA A 9 -12.63 8.21 -8.95
C ALA A 9 -12.70 7.07 -7.94
N ALA A 10 -11.90 6.03 -8.10
CA ALA A 10 -11.85 4.91 -7.17
C ALA A 10 -11.39 5.36 -5.79
N GLU A 11 -10.41 6.25 -5.72
CA GLU A 11 -9.95 6.80 -4.45
C GLU A 11 -11.04 7.62 -3.77
N ALA A 12 -11.79 8.42 -4.53
CA ALA A 12 -12.87 9.20 -3.98
C ALA A 12 -13.95 8.31 -3.40
N GLU A 13 -14.31 7.24 -4.09
CA GLU A 13 -15.28 6.27 -3.58
C GLU A 13 -14.79 5.60 -2.31
N LEU A 14 -13.50 5.23 -2.28
CA LEU A 14 -12.90 4.59 -1.14
C LEU A 14 -12.92 5.50 0.09
N ARG A 15 -12.67 6.79 -0.11
CA ARG A 15 -12.70 7.77 0.98
C ARG A 15 -14.11 8.02 1.50
N ALA A 16 -15.11 7.85 0.66
CA ALA A 16 -16.51 8.03 1.05
C ALA A 16 -17.04 6.86 1.86
N VAL A 17 -16.39 5.71 1.79
CA VAL A 17 -16.80 4.52 2.52
C VAL A 17 -16.37 4.65 3.99
N PRO A 18 -17.25 4.31 4.97
CA PRO A 18 -16.85 4.32 6.38
C PRO A 18 -15.66 3.40 6.62
N MET A 19 -14.84 3.74 7.61
CA MET A 19 -13.68 2.92 7.96
C MET A 19 -14.14 1.48 8.25
N PRO A 20 -13.55 0.46 7.59
CA PRO A 20 -13.95 -0.92 7.79
C PRO A 20 -13.56 -1.42 9.19
N PRO A 21 -14.11 -2.57 9.63
CA PRO A 21 -13.73 -3.19 10.88
C PRO A 21 -12.22 -3.38 10.98
N GLU A 22 -11.72 -3.48 12.20
CA GLU A 22 -10.28 -3.54 12.46
C GLU A 22 -9.59 -4.67 11.69
N GLU A 23 -10.23 -5.82 11.58
CA GLU A 23 -9.69 -6.97 10.86
C GLU A 23 -9.54 -6.74 9.35
N SER A 24 -10.24 -5.73 8.79
CA SER A 24 -10.16 -5.39 7.36
C SER A 24 -9.35 -4.12 7.11
N ARG A 25 -8.90 -3.45 8.16
CA ARG A 25 -8.19 -2.18 8.00
C ARG A 25 -6.90 -2.30 7.22
N ALA A 26 -6.15 -3.37 7.44
CA ALA A 26 -4.90 -3.57 6.73
C ALA A 26 -5.15 -3.73 5.24
N GLU A 27 -6.16 -4.52 4.85
CA GLU A 27 -6.53 -4.68 3.44
C GLU A 27 -6.96 -3.36 2.83
N TYR A 28 -7.76 -2.59 3.55
CA TYR A 28 -8.19 -1.27 3.11
C TYR A 28 -6.98 -0.36 2.87
N ARG A 29 -6.03 -0.34 3.79
CA ARG A 29 -4.83 0.47 3.68
C ARG A 29 -3.95 0.05 2.51
N VAL A 30 -3.81 -1.25 2.29
CA VAL A 30 -3.03 -1.75 1.15
C VAL A 30 -3.69 -1.36 -0.17
N LEU A 31 -5.01 -1.48 -0.25
CA LEU A 31 -5.74 -1.04 -1.44
C LEU A 31 -5.59 0.46 -1.68
N GLN A 32 -5.74 1.25 -0.62
CA GLN A 32 -5.55 2.70 -0.69
C GLN A 32 -4.15 3.05 -1.20
N ALA A 33 -3.13 2.33 -0.70
CA ALA A 33 -1.75 2.54 -1.12
C ALA A 33 -1.54 2.19 -2.60
N ARG A 34 -2.16 1.11 -3.07
CA ARG A 34 -2.04 0.71 -4.47
C ARG A 34 -2.66 1.76 -5.39
N LEU A 35 -3.79 2.32 -4.99
CA LEU A 35 -4.43 3.39 -5.75
C LEU A 35 -3.56 4.65 -5.75
N ALA A 36 -2.97 5.00 -4.62
CA ALA A 36 -2.08 6.14 -4.53
C ALA A 36 -0.84 5.94 -5.42
N SER A 37 -0.25 4.74 -5.42
CA SER A 37 0.88 4.41 -6.28
C SER A 37 0.52 4.53 -7.76
N ALA A 38 -0.65 4.06 -8.14
CA ALA A 38 -1.12 4.14 -9.53
C ALA A 38 -1.28 5.59 -9.96
N SER A 39 -1.56 6.50 -9.02
CA SER A 39 -1.66 7.93 -9.28
C SER A 39 -0.32 8.66 -9.18
N GLY A 40 0.77 7.97 -8.86
CA GLY A 40 2.08 8.57 -8.68
C GLY A 40 2.32 9.20 -7.32
N ARG A 41 1.41 8.98 -6.36
CA ARG A 41 1.52 9.54 -5.01
C ARG A 41 2.18 8.53 -4.07
N TYR A 42 3.47 8.28 -4.33
CA TYR A 42 4.20 7.23 -3.64
C TYR A 42 4.42 7.50 -2.15
N ALA A 43 4.55 8.77 -1.76
CA ALA A 43 4.71 9.11 -0.35
C ALA A 43 3.45 8.78 0.44
N GLU A 44 2.26 9.07 -0.11
CA GLU A 44 1.00 8.70 0.50
C GLU A 44 0.85 7.19 0.58
N ALA A 45 1.24 6.49 -0.50
CA ALA A 45 1.21 5.04 -0.53
C ALA A 45 2.06 4.45 0.58
N MET A 46 3.27 4.96 0.76
CA MET A 46 4.17 4.47 1.80
C MET A 46 3.58 4.71 3.20
N THR A 47 2.97 5.88 3.43
CA THR A 47 2.33 6.18 4.70
C THR A 47 1.21 5.19 5.02
N ALA A 48 0.36 4.91 4.03
CA ALA A 48 -0.74 3.96 4.20
C ALA A 48 -0.22 2.54 4.49
N LEU A 49 0.84 2.13 3.79
CA LEU A 49 1.42 0.80 4.00
C LEU A 49 2.06 0.67 5.38
N ARG A 50 2.73 1.69 5.86
CA ARG A 50 3.29 1.67 7.21
C ARG A 50 2.20 1.60 8.26
N GLN A 51 1.08 2.25 8.05
CA GLN A 51 -0.06 2.16 8.95
C GLN A 51 -0.65 0.76 8.95
N ALA A 52 -0.75 0.12 7.78
CA ALA A 52 -1.21 -1.26 7.69
C ALA A 52 -0.31 -2.20 8.46
N GLU A 53 0.99 -2.00 8.35
CA GLU A 53 1.97 -2.82 9.05
C GLU A 53 1.82 -2.72 10.57
N ARG A 54 1.43 -1.56 11.08
CA ARG A 54 1.26 -1.33 12.51
C ARG A 54 0.02 -1.97 13.10
N THR A 55 -0.90 -2.43 12.26
CA THR A 55 -2.14 -3.04 12.78
C THR A 55 -1.92 -4.41 13.40
N GLY A 56 -0.73 -4.97 13.28
CA GLY A 56 -0.37 -6.24 13.89
C GLY A 56 -0.05 -7.31 12.85
N PRO A 57 0.02 -8.58 13.27
CA PRO A 57 0.33 -9.67 12.34
C PRO A 57 -0.68 -9.74 11.21
N LEU A 58 -0.19 -9.96 9.99
CA LEU A 58 -1.03 -10.03 8.80
C LEU A 58 -0.99 -11.42 8.20
N PRO A 59 -2.07 -11.87 7.52
CA PRO A 59 -2.00 -13.10 6.72
C PRO A 59 -0.87 -13.02 5.72
N LYS A 60 -0.25 -14.15 5.42
CA LYS A 60 0.93 -14.20 4.54
C LYS A 60 0.70 -13.53 3.18
N LEU A 61 -0.45 -13.79 2.57
CA LEU A 61 -0.76 -13.18 1.27
C LEU A 61 -0.83 -11.67 1.36
N LEU A 62 -1.47 -11.16 2.39
CA LEU A 62 -1.59 -9.72 2.59
C LEU A 62 -0.24 -9.10 2.91
N GLU A 63 0.55 -9.76 3.73
CA GLU A 63 1.89 -9.30 4.05
C GLU A 63 2.76 -9.23 2.80
N ARG A 64 2.65 -10.23 1.91
CA ARG A 64 3.38 -10.22 0.65
C ARG A 64 2.96 -9.04 -0.23
N GLU A 65 1.65 -8.81 -0.35
CA GLU A 65 1.14 -7.68 -1.12
C GLU A 65 1.61 -6.35 -0.55
N LEU A 66 1.60 -6.23 0.77
CA LEU A 66 2.07 -5.04 1.45
C LEU A 66 3.54 -4.79 1.16
N LEU A 67 4.37 -5.82 1.28
CA LEU A 67 5.81 -5.68 1.05
C LEU A 67 6.12 -5.36 -0.41
N GLN A 68 5.40 -5.96 -1.35
CA GLN A 68 5.56 -5.64 -2.78
C GLN A 68 5.21 -4.19 -3.04
N ALA A 69 4.13 -3.71 -2.48
CA ALA A 69 3.71 -2.32 -2.65
C ALA A 69 4.71 -1.36 -2.01
N MET A 70 5.24 -1.70 -0.83
CA MET A 70 6.26 -0.88 -0.17
C MET A 70 7.54 -0.84 -0.99
N GLU A 71 7.95 -1.96 -1.55
CA GLU A 71 9.15 -2.02 -2.39
C GLU A 71 9.00 -1.10 -3.60
N LEU A 72 7.87 -1.17 -4.28
CA LEU A 72 7.61 -0.32 -5.44
C LEU A 72 7.63 1.15 -5.06
N ALA A 73 6.90 1.52 -4.02
CA ALA A 73 6.83 2.91 -3.57
C ALA A 73 8.22 3.42 -3.14
N ALA A 74 8.98 2.59 -2.44
CA ALA A 74 10.31 2.95 -1.98
C ALA A 74 11.26 3.20 -3.16
N ARG A 75 11.19 2.35 -4.20
CA ARG A 75 12.00 2.55 -5.40
C ARG A 75 11.68 3.88 -6.07
N GLU A 76 10.40 4.18 -6.21
CA GLU A 76 9.99 5.42 -6.85
C GLU A 76 10.38 6.65 -6.04
N LEU A 77 10.46 6.51 -4.73
CA LEU A 77 10.94 7.56 -3.84
C LEU A 77 12.47 7.57 -3.72
N GLN A 78 13.14 6.65 -4.42
CA GLN A 78 14.59 6.48 -4.36
C GLN A 78 15.11 6.09 -2.98
N ASP A 79 14.24 5.48 -2.17
CA ASP A 79 14.60 4.94 -0.86
C ASP A 79 15.00 3.47 -1.04
N TYR A 80 16.18 3.27 -1.59
CA TYR A 80 16.65 1.93 -1.95
C TYR A 80 16.91 1.04 -0.74
N LYS A 81 17.21 1.63 0.41
CA LYS A 81 17.40 0.87 1.64
C LYS A 81 16.09 0.18 2.03
N THR A 82 15.01 0.93 2.07
CA THR A 82 13.69 0.37 2.38
C THR A 82 13.27 -0.65 1.34
N ALA A 83 13.49 -0.37 0.05
CA ALA A 83 13.18 -1.29 -1.02
C ALA A 83 13.93 -2.62 -0.84
N TYR A 84 15.21 -2.55 -0.52
CA TYR A 84 16.02 -3.73 -0.27
C TYR A 84 15.48 -4.54 0.93
N GLU A 85 15.17 -3.86 2.01
CA GLU A 85 14.63 -4.50 3.21
C GLU A 85 13.32 -5.22 2.92
N CYS A 86 12.43 -4.60 2.15
CA CYS A 86 11.17 -5.21 1.77
C CYS A 86 11.38 -6.44 0.89
N ALA A 87 12.30 -6.38 -0.07
CA ALA A 87 12.62 -7.49 -0.92
C ALA A 87 13.18 -8.66 -0.10
N ALA A 88 14.06 -8.37 0.85
CA ALA A 88 14.64 -9.39 1.72
C ALA A 88 13.56 -10.06 2.59
N ARG A 89 12.62 -9.29 3.09
CA ARG A 89 11.51 -9.84 3.89
C ARG A 89 10.60 -10.73 3.06
N GLN A 90 10.37 -10.38 1.79
CA GLN A 90 9.57 -11.22 0.88
C GLN A 90 10.20 -12.59 0.70
N LEU A 91 11.51 -12.68 0.66
CA LEU A 91 12.21 -13.95 0.51
C LEU A 91 12.01 -14.89 1.71
N LYS A 92 11.67 -14.33 2.86
CA LYS A 92 11.43 -15.12 4.08
C LYS A 92 9.99 -15.60 4.20
N LEU A 93 9.12 -15.12 3.37
CA LEU A 93 7.74 -15.56 3.34
C LEU A 93 7.59 -16.83 2.51
#